data_4c00ee36fb0aa8da20f73d594e4aa435
#
_entry.id   4c00ee36fb0aa8da20f73d594e4aa435
#
_cell.length_a   1.000
_cell.length_b   1.000
_cell.length_c   1.000
_cell.angle_alpha   90.00
_cell.angle_beta   90.00
_cell.angle_gamma   90.00
#
_symmetry.space_group_name_H-M   'P 1'
#
loop_
_entity.id
_entity.type
_entity.pdbx_description
1 polymer ?
#
loop_
_entity_poly.entity_id
_entity_poly.type
_entity_poly.pdbx_seq_one_letter_code
_entity_poly.pdbx_strand_id
1 'polypeptide(L)' 'MKTDAQLGADVAEELRWTLGDRAPQIGVTVADGVVALSGSVDDSVEKRAAGGAVERVCGVRAIKNVIAVHPSRPFERRP' A
#
# COMPACT_ATOMS: atom_id res chain seq x y z
N MET A 1 16.36 16.34 2.47
CA MET A 1 15.10 15.85 3.02
C MET A 1 14.05 15.80 1.92
N LYS A 2 13.27 14.74 1.86
CA LYS A 2 12.28 14.61 0.81
C LYS A 2 11.03 15.40 1.14
N THR A 3 10.42 15.96 0.10
CA THR A 3 9.11 16.56 0.27
C THR A 3 8.07 15.45 0.28
N ASP A 4 6.86 15.79 0.71
CA ASP A 4 5.77 14.82 0.68
C ASP A 4 5.52 14.33 -0.74
N ALA A 5 5.65 15.21 -1.73
CA ALA A 5 5.46 14.80 -3.13
C ALA A 5 6.51 13.79 -3.57
N GLN A 6 7.76 14.01 -3.18
CA GLN A 6 8.83 13.07 -3.52
C GLN A 6 8.62 11.76 -2.81
N LEU A 7 8.21 11.82 -1.56
CA LEU A 7 7.97 10.63 -0.78
C LEU A 7 6.83 9.82 -1.38
N GLY A 8 5.76 10.49 -1.80
CA GLY A 8 4.64 9.81 -2.45
C GLY A 8 5.06 9.12 -3.73
N ALA A 9 5.90 9.78 -4.52
CA ALA A 9 6.38 9.17 -5.76
C ALA A 9 7.24 7.95 -5.47
N ASP A 10 8.10 8.03 -4.46
CA ASP A 10 8.94 6.90 -4.09
C ASP A 10 8.12 5.73 -3.59
N VAL A 11 7.09 6.02 -2.79
CA VAL A 11 6.22 4.98 -2.29
C VAL A 11 5.45 4.32 -3.44
N ALA A 12 4.94 5.11 -4.36
CA ALA A 12 4.21 4.57 -5.49
C ALA A 12 5.09 3.66 -6.34
N GLU A 13 6.35 4.05 -6.51
CA GLU A 13 7.28 3.24 -7.29
C GLU A 13 7.57 1.92 -6.58
N GLU A 14 7.79 1.96 -5.26
CA GLU A 14 8.02 0.73 -4.51
C GLU A 14 6.81 -0.19 -4.57
N LEU A 15 5.63 0.38 -4.52
CA LEU A 15 4.42 -0.43 -4.61
C LEU A 15 4.32 -1.11 -5.97
N ARG A 16 4.70 -0.40 -7.03
CA ARG A 16 4.68 -1.01 -8.36
C ARG A 16 5.65 -2.16 -8.46
N TRP A 17 6.83 -2.04 -7.84
CA TRP A 17 7.78 -3.12 -7.84
C TRP A 17 7.28 -4.31 -7.03
N THR A 18 6.58 -4.04 -5.94
CA THR A 18 6.15 -5.07 -5.02
C THR A 18 4.86 -5.76 -5.48
N LEU A 19 3.89 -4.98 -5.95
CA LEU A 19 2.57 -5.50 -6.28
C LEU A 19 2.29 -5.62 -7.77
N GLY A 20 3.14 -5.03 -8.60
CA GLY A 20 2.97 -5.11 -10.04
C GLY A 20 1.65 -4.49 -10.49
N ASP A 21 0.85 -5.26 -11.18
CA ASP A 21 -0.40 -4.75 -11.74
C ASP A 21 -1.42 -4.36 -10.67
N ARG A 22 -1.20 -4.78 -9.44
CA ARG A 22 -2.13 -4.47 -8.36
C ARG A 22 -1.86 -3.12 -7.73
N ALA A 23 -0.71 -2.52 -7.99
CA ALA A 23 -0.35 -1.25 -7.38
C ALA A 23 -1.37 -0.15 -7.62
N PRO A 24 -1.99 -0.03 -8.82
CA PRO A 24 -2.96 1.05 -9.04
C PRO A 24 -4.19 0.97 -8.15
N GLN A 25 -4.42 -0.17 -7.51
CA GLN A 25 -5.57 -0.31 -6.63
C GLN A 25 -5.31 0.26 -5.25
N ILE A 26 -4.07 0.68 -5.00
CA ILE A 26 -3.67 1.19 -3.70
C ILE A 26 -3.58 2.71 -3.79
N GLY A 27 -4.33 3.38 -2.93
CA GLY A 27 -4.23 4.83 -2.82
C GLY A 27 -3.13 5.19 -1.83
N VAL A 28 -2.37 6.22 -2.17
CA VAL A 28 -1.27 6.67 -1.33
C VAL A 28 -1.46 8.14 -1.06
N THR A 29 -1.43 8.52 0.21
CA THR A 29 -1.39 9.93 0.59
C THR A 29 -0.24 10.12 1.56
N VAL A 30 0.41 11.27 1.48
CA VAL A 30 1.54 11.58 2.35
C VAL A 30 1.33 12.96 2.94
N ALA A 31 1.45 13.04 4.24
CA ALA A 31 1.35 14.31 4.95
C ALA A 31 2.38 14.30 6.07
N ASP A 32 3.29 15.25 6.05
CA ASP A 32 4.31 15.41 7.07
C ASP A 32 5.10 14.13 7.30
N GLY A 33 5.37 13.40 6.23
CA GLY A 33 6.13 12.16 6.32
C GLY A 33 5.32 10.95 6.75
N VAL A 34 4.04 11.13 7.03
CA VAL A 34 3.16 10.01 7.36
C VAL A 34 2.49 9.52 6.09
N VAL A 35 2.68 8.25 5.77
CA VAL A 35 2.14 7.66 4.55
C VAL A 35 0.89 6.89 4.93
N ALA A 36 -0.21 7.20 4.26
CA ALA A 36 -1.45 6.47 4.44
C ALA A 36 -1.74 5.67 3.19
N LEU A 37 -2.01 4.40 3.36
CA LEU A 37 -2.36 3.50 2.28
C LEU A 37 -3.84 3.15 2.40
N SER A 38 -4.53 3.20 1.27
CA SER A 38 -5.95 2.89 1.24
C SER A 38 -6.24 2.05 0.00
N GLY A 39 -7.49 1.67 -0.16
CA GLY A 39 -7.89 0.85 -1.28
C GLY A 39 -8.23 -0.55 -0.82
N SER A 40 -8.21 -1.50 -1.74
CA SER A 40 -8.53 -2.87 -1.40
C SER A 40 -7.65 -3.82 -2.16
N VAL A 41 -7.40 -4.96 -1.54
CA VAL A 41 -6.61 -6.02 -2.16
C VAL A 41 -7.34 -7.34 -1.94
N ASP A 42 -6.90 -8.38 -2.63
CA ASP A 42 -7.58 -9.66 -2.60
C ASP A 42 -7.22 -10.50 -1.39
N ASP A 43 -6.06 -10.29 -0.82
CA ASP A 43 -5.69 -11.08 0.34
C ASP A 43 -4.76 -10.30 1.27
N SER A 44 -4.57 -10.85 2.45
CA SER A 44 -3.79 -10.16 3.47
C SER A 44 -2.29 -10.14 3.16
N VAL A 45 -1.84 -11.05 2.31
CA VAL A 45 -0.44 -11.04 1.91
C VAL A 45 -0.14 -9.78 1.13
N GLU A 46 -1.05 -9.38 0.23
CA GLU A 46 -0.88 -8.15 -0.53
C GLU A 46 -0.90 -6.92 0.37
N LYS A 47 -1.78 -6.92 1.37
CA LYS A 47 -1.81 -5.80 2.29
C LYS A 47 -0.49 -5.68 3.05
N ARG A 48 0.03 -6.80 3.50
CA ARG A 48 1.29 -6.80 4.22
C ARG A 48 2.44 -6.40 3.32
N ALA A 49 2.41 -6.88 2.08
CA ALA A 49 3.46 -6.54 1.12
C ALA A 49 3.47 -5.04 0.84
N ALA A 50 2.29 -4.42 0.77
CA ALA A 50 2.21 -2.98 0.55
C ALA A 50 2.86 -2.23 1.71
N GLY A 51 2.56 -2.63 2.94
CA GLY A 51 3.18 -2.00 4.10
C GLY A 51 4.68 -2.16 4.10
N GLY A 52 5.16 -3.36 3.75
CA GLY A 52 6.59 -3.61 3.67
C GLY A 52 7.29 -2.77 2.61
N ALA A 53 6.61 -2.55 1.48
CA ALA A 53 7.17 -1.70 0.43
C ALA A 53 7.39 -0.29 0.95
N VAL A 54 6.41 0.24 1.69
CA VAL A 54 6.52 1.59 2.21
C VAL A 54 7.64 1.68 3.25
N GLU A 55 7.84 0.63 4.03
CA GLU A 55 8.89 0.63 5.03
C GLU A 55 10.28 0.73 4.42
N ARG A 56 10.42 0.33 3.17
CA ARG A 56 11.71 0.40 2.51
C ARG A 56 12.03 1.80 1.99
N VAL A 57 11.07 2.70 2.00
CA VAL A 57 11.28 4.04 1.48
C VAL A 57 11.88 4.92 2.56
N CYS A 58 12.99 5.56 2.25
CA CYS A 58 13.63 6.46 3.20
C CYS A 58 12.80 7.72 3.38
N GLY A 59 12.72 8.19 4.60
CA GLY A 59 12.02 9.43 4.89
C GLY A 59 10.61 9.25 5.44
N VAL A 60 10.12 8.02 5.44
CA VAL A 60 8.78 7.74 5.98
C VAL A 60 8.87 7.78 7.51
N ARG A 61 8.02 8.60 8.12
CA ARG A 61 8.00 8.72 9.57
C ARG A 61 7.04 7.73 10.20
N ALA A 62 5.92 7.48 9.55
CA ALA A 62 4.93 6.56 10.06
C ALA A 62 4.09 6.05 8.90
N ILE A 63 3.47 4.90 9.08
CA ILE A 63 2.65 4.29 8.06
C ILE A 63 1.29 3.99 8.65
N LYS A 64 0.25 4.39 7.92
CA LYS A 64 -1.10 4.08 8.29
C LYS A 64 -1.66 3.18 7.20
N ASN A 65 -1.74 1.90 7.48
CA ASN A 65 -2.18 0.93 6.48
C ASN A 65 -3.63 0.58 6.72
N VAL A 66 -4.52 1.23 5.98
CA VAL A 66 -5.95 1.01 6.10
C VAL A 66 -6.51 0.30 4.87
N ILE A 67 -5.67 -0.44 4.19
CA ILE A 67 -6.09 -1.22 3.04
C ILE A 67 -7.07 -2.29 3.51
N ALA A 68 -8.18 -2.39 2.80
CA ALA A 68 -9.17 -3.42 3.08
C ALA A 68 -8.81 -4.69 2.31
N VAL A 69 -9.07 -5.83 2.93
CA VAL A 69 -8.85 -7.10 2.26
C VAL A 69 -10.21 -7.66 1.87
N HIS A 70 -10.40 -7.81 0.55
CA HIS A 70 -11.66 -8.35 0.02
C HIS A 70 -11.30 -9.50 -0.91
N PRO A 71 -11.60 -10.74 -0.51
CA PRO A 71 -11.29 -11.86 -1.39
C PRO A 71 -11.96 -11.66 -2.75
N SER A 72 -11.20 -11.87 -3.79
CA SER A 72 -11.71 -11.60 -5.14
C SER A 72 -12.73 -12.63 -5.56
N ARG A 73 -12.71 -13.85 -4.96
CA ARG A 73 -13.74 -14.79 -5.26
C ARG A 73 -14.48 -15.10 -4.00
N PRO A 74 -15.75 -15.35 -4.12
CA PRO A 74 -16.55 -15.62 -2.96
C PRO A 74 -16.08 -16.89 -2.32
N PHE A 75 -16.07 -16.85 -1.00
CA PHE A 75 -15.76 -18.00 -0.29
C PHE A 75 -16.96 -18.82 -0.26
N GLU A 76 -16.88 -19.94 -0.80
CA GLU A 76 -17.94 -20.67 -0.82
C GLU A 76 -18.07 -21.43 0.19
N ARG A 77 -18.79 -21.54 0.86
CA ARG A 77 -18.96 -22.28 1.82
C ARG A 77 -19.91 -23.01 1.54
N ARG A 78 -19.94 -23.72 1.42
CA ARG A 78 -20.76 -24.36 1.15
C ARG A 78 -21.40 -24.80 1.88
N PRO A 79 -22.18 -24.81 2.08
CA PRO A 79 -23.05 -25.41 2.99
C PRO A 79 -22.80 -26.82 3.18
#